data_448bae4dd6262591cf5aa3cc4cf924df
#
_entry.id   448bae4dd6262591cf5aa3cc4cf924df
#
_cell.length_a   1.000
_cell.length_b   1.000
_cell.length_c   1.000
_cell.angle_alpha   90.00
_cell.angle_beta   90.00
_cell.angle_gamma   90.00
#
_symmetry.space_group_name_H-M   'P 1'
#
loop_
_entity.id
_entity.type
_entity.pdbx_description
1 polymer ?
#
loop_
_entity_poly.entity_id
_entity_poly.type
_entity_poly.pdbx_seq_one_letter_code
_entity_poly.pdbx_strand_id
1 'polypeptide(L)'
;SGGQKQRISIARALLKDAPILILDDSVSAVDTSTEKIILDNLKNSRAGKTTLLIAHRISTVERLDKIIFLNEGRVEAVGPHDQLYASCPEYRRMVDLQRLEDETKGGENA
;
A
#
# COMPACT_ATOMS: atom_id res chain seq x y z
N SER A 1 11.12 -1.32 -17.91
CA SER A 1 10.02 -2.06 -17.29
C SER A 1 9.04 -1.11 -16.60
N GLY A 2 7.85 -1.60 -16.30
CA GLY A 2 6.84 -0.83 -15.57
C GLY A 2 7.31 -0.46 -14.17
N GLY A 3 8.03 -1.35 -13.49
CA GLY A 3 8.57 -1.09 -12.17
C GLY A 3 9.64 0.00 -12.17
N GLN A 4 10.49 0.03 -13.18
CA GLN A 4 11.48 1.09 -13.34
C GLN A 4 10.82 2.44 -13.58
N LYS A 5 9.79 2.49 -14.42
CA LYS A 5 9.02 3.72 -14.67
C LYS A 5 8.36 4.23 -13.41
N GLN A 6 7.80 3.35 -12.60
CA GLN A 6 7.18 3.74 -11.34
C GLN A 6 8.21 4.32 -10.36
N ARG A 7 9.39 3.70 -10.25
CA ARG A 7 10.46 4.20 -9.38
C ARG A 7 10.95 5.59 -9.81
N ILE A 8 11.08 5.82 -11.11
CA ILE A 8 11.43 7.14 -11.63
C ILE A 8 10.36 8.17 -11.30
N SER A 9 9.10 7.82 -11.45
CA SER A 9 7.97 8.69 -11.12
C SER A 9 7.97 9.09 -9.64
N ILE A 10 8.23 8.13 -8.74
CA ILE A 10 8.35 8.40 -7.31
C ILE A 10 9.53 9.34 -7.04
N ALA A 11 10.68 9.09 -7.65
CA ALA A 11 11.85 9.94 -7.47
C ALA A 11 11.58 11.39 -7.90
N ARG A 12 10.86 11.58 -9.01
CA ARG A 12 10.48 12.92 -9.48
C ARG A 12 9.58 13.64 -8.48
N ALA A 13 8.63 12.93 -7.90
CA ALA A 13 7.74 13.49 -6.89
C ALA A 13 8.51 13.89 -5.62
N LEU A 14 9.50 13.08 -5.21
CA LEU A 14 10.33 13.36 -4.04
C LEU A 14 11.20 14.61 -4.20
N LEU A 15 11.59 14.95 -5.42
CA LEU A 15 12.38 16.13 -5.68
C LEU A 15 11.66 17.43 -5.28
N LYS A 16 10.34 17.44 -5.29
CA LYS A 16 9.57 18.62 -4.85
C LYS A 16 9.59 18.81 -3.34
N ASP A 17 9.89 17.79 -2.59
CA ASP A 17 9.92 17.82 -1.13
C ASP A 17 8.66 18.45 -0.50
N ALA A 18 7.50 18.15 -1.06
CA ALA A 18 6.24 18.74 -0.61
C ALA A 18 5.83 18.19 0.77
N PRO A 19 5.12 18.97 1.59
CA PRO A 19 4.64 18.48 2.89
C PRO A 19 3.63 17.34 2.77
N ILE A 20 2.89 17.26 1.66
CA ILE A 20 1.95 16.18 1.39
C ILE A 20 2.33 15.55 0.04
N LEU A 21 2.60 14.26 0.07
CA LEU A 21 2.89 13.47 -1.13
C LEU A 21 1.76 12.48 -1.36
N ILE A 22 1.23 12.45 -2.58
CA ILE A 22 0.19 11.49 -2.97
C ILE A 22 0.77 10.55 -4.00
N LEU A 23 0.74 9.24 -3.68
CA LEU A 23 1.18 8.18 -4.58
C LEU A 23 -0.03 7.32 -4.93
N ASP A 24 -0.46 7.40 -6.18
CA ASP A 24 -1.61 6.64 -6.67
C ASP A 24 -1.12 5.42 -7.45
N ASP A 25 -1.23 4.26 -6.83
CA ASP A 25 -0.87 2.96 -7.42
C ASP A 25 0.59 2.92 -7.93
N SER A 26 1.48 3.62 -7.24
CA SER A 26 2.84 3.90 -7.73
C SER A 26 3.82 2.73 -7.57
N VAL A 27 3.43 1.67 -6.86
CA VAL A 27 4.30 0.49 -6.61
C VAL A 27 3.69 -0.80 -7.13
N SER A 28 2.62 -0.73 -7.93
CA SER A 28 1.90 -1.92 -8.41
C SER A 28 2.71 -2.80 -9.35
N ALA A 29 3.66 -2.23 -10.08
CA ALA A 29 4.47 -2.94 -11.06
C ALA A 29 5.82 -3.44 -10.52
N VAL A 30 6.12 -3.19 -9.24
CA VAL A 30 7.34 -3.71 -8.62
C VAL A 30 7.03 -4.96 -7.81
N ASP A 31 8.02 -5.82 -7.62
CA ASP A 31 7.88 -7.01 -6.79
C ASP A 31 7.79 -6.65 -5.30
N THR A 32 7.33 -7.61 -4.50
CA THR A 32 7.05 -7.37 -3.07
C THR A 32 8.28 -6.94 -2.27
N SER A 33 9.44 -7.51 -2.57
CA SER A 33 10.67 -7.16 -1.86
C SER A 33 11.13 -5.75 -2.20
N THR A 34 11.04 -5.34 -3.45
CA THR A 34 11.37 -3.99 -3.91
C THR A 34 10.39 -2.97 -3.32
N GLU A 35 9.10 -3.31 -3.31
CA GLU A 35 8.06 -2.48 -2.69
C GLU A 35 8.38 -2.19 -1.23
N LYS A 36 8.77 -3.22 -0.47
CA LYS A 36 9.12 -3.04 0.93
C LYS A 36 10.26 -2.03 1.10
N ILE A 37 11.29 -2.15 0.29
CA ILE A 37 12.45 -1.24 0.33
C ILE A 37 12.00 0.20 0.02
N ILE A 38 11.19 0.37 -1.02
CA ILE A 38 10.67 1.70 -1.40
C ILE A 38 9.86 2.31 -0.26
N LEU A 39 8.95 1.55 0.32
CA LEU A 39 8.08 2.06 1.39
C LEU A 39 8.85 2.39 2.66
N ASP A 40 9.84 1.56 3.04
CA ASP A 40 10.70 1.83 4.18
C ASP A 40 11.52 3.11 3.97
N ASN A 41 12.06 3.28 2.76
CA ASN A 41 12.83 4.48 2.42
C ASN A 41 11.96 5.74 2.43
N LEU A 42 10.73 5.65 1.92
CA LEU A 42 9.78 6.76 1.97
C LEU A 42 9.46 7.16 3.41
N LYS A 43 9.21 6.18 4.26
CA LYS A 43 8.90 6.42 5.67
C LYS A 43 10.06 7.15 6.35
N ASN A 44 11.29 6.74 6.10
CA ASN A 44 12.48 7.33 6.70
C ASN A 44 12.76 8.74 6.16
N SER A 45 12.70 8.91 4.84
CA SER A 45 13.04 10.18 4.20
C SER A 45 11.96 11.25 4.38
N ARG A 46 10.73 10.84 4.65
CA ARG A 46 9.59 11.74 4.83
C ARG A 46 9.07 11.78 6.27
N ALA A 47 9.91 11.49 7.24
CA ALA A 47 9.54 11.58 8.66
C ALA A 47 9.03 12.99 8.98
N GLY A 48 7.90 13.10 9.67
CA GLY A 48 7.25 14.37 9.98
C GLY A 48 6.41 14.96 8.85
N LYS A 49 6.35 14.30 7.68
CA LYS A 49 5.53 14.72 6.54
C LYS A 49 4.42 13.71 6.28
N THR A 50 3.43 14.11 5.51
CA THR A 50 2.29 13.24 5.18
C THR A 50 2.48 12.58 3.83
N THR A 51 2.37 11.25 3.80
CA THR A 51 2.35 10.50 2.55
C THR A 51 1.03 9.74 2.46
N LEU A 52 0.27 10.01 1.39
CA LEU A 52 -0.98 9.35 1.10
C LEU A 52 -0.74 8.34 -0.02
N LEU A 53 -0.90 7.07 0.30
CA LEU A 53 -0.67 5.99 -0.65
C LEU A 53 -1.99 5.30 -1.01
N ILE A 54 -2.31 5.30 -2.28
CA ILE A 54 -3.49 4.59 -2.80
C ILE A 54 -3.01 3.27 -3.36
N ALA A 55 -3.47 2.16 -2.78
CA ALA A 55 -3.00 0.83 -3.13
C ALA A 55 -4.10 -0.20 -3.04
N HIS A 56 -3.91 -1.30 -3.75
CA HIS A 56 -4.87 -2.39 -3.81
C HIS A 56 -4.32 -3.69 -3.19
N ARG A 57 -3.01 -3.76 -2.95
CA ARG A 57 -2.38 -4.95 -2.35
C ARG A 57 -2.35 -4.83 -0.84
N ILE A 58 -2.78 -5.88 -0.15
CA ILE A 58 -2.76 -5.92 1.32
C ILE A 58 -1.33 -5.85 1.84
N SER A 59 -0.38 -6.48 1.17
CA SER A 59 1.03 -6.40 1.56
C SER A 59 1.55 -4.96 1.62
N THR A 60 0.97 -4.07 0.84
CA THR A 60 1.31 -2.65 0.86
C THR A 60 0.66 -1.95 2.06
N VAL A 61 -0.66 -2.08 2.20
CA VAL A 61 -1.43 -1.28 3.17
C VAL A 61 -1.24 -1.73 4.61
N GLU A 62 -0.99 -3.01 4.85
CA GLU A 62 -0.85 -3.52 6.22
C GLU A 62 0.34 -2.93 6.99
N ARG A 63 1.30 -2.34 6.27
CA ARG A 63 2.50 -1.71 6.84
C ARG A 63 2.32 -0.23 7.14
N LEU A 64 1.21 0.36 6.69
CA LEU A 64 0.97 1.79 6.84
C LEU A 64 0.50 2.13 8.26
N ASP A 65 0.77 3.36 8.68
CA ASP A 65 0.40 3.81 10.03
C ASP A 65 -1.11 3.88 10.21
N LYS A 66 -1.83 4.26 9.15
CA LYS A 66 -3.27 4.42 9.18
C LYS A 66 -3.84 4.06 7.82
N ILE A 67 -4.93 3.33 7.82
CA ILE A 67 -5.65 2.93 6.62
C ILE A 67 -7.01 3.61 6.61
N ILE A 68 -7.36 4.19 5.47
CA ILE A 68 -8.71 4.69 5.20
C ILE A 68 -9.34 3.69 4.25
N PHE A 69 -10.33 2.93 4.73
CA PHE A 69 -11.00 1.92 3.92
C PHE A 69 -12.25 2.50 3.30
N LEU A 70 -12.26 2.55 1.96
CA LEU A 70 -13.39 3.05 1.19
C LEU A 70 -14.22 1.90 0.68
N ASN A 71 -15.53 2.00 0.82
CA ASN A 71 -16.47 1.03 0.29
C ASN A 71 -17.71 1.76 -0.23
N GLU A 72 -18.07 1.48 -1.49
CA GLU A 72 -19.23 2.09 -2.14
C GLU A 72 -19.24 3.63 -2.08
N GLY A 73 -18.05 4.23 -2.30
CA GLY A 73 -17.90 5.68 -2.34
C GLY A 73 -17.91 6.35 -0.97
N ARG A 74 -17.82 5.59 0.11
CA ARG A 74 -17.85 6.11 1.49
C ARG A 74 -16.66 5.60 2.29
N VAL A 75 -16.26 6.39 3.29
CA VAL A 75 -15.29 5.95 4.29
C VAL A 75 -16.01 5.00 5.26
N GLU A 76 -15.66 3.72 5.22
CA GLU A 76 -16.28 2.72 6.08
C GLU A 76 -15.53 2.54 7.39
N ALA A 77 -14.20 2.62 7.35
CA ALA A 77 -13.38 2.45 8.54
C ALA A 77 -12.05 3.19 8.39
N VAL A 78 -11.49 3.61 9.52
CA VAL A 78 -10.19 4.28 9.58
C VAL A 78 -9.40 3.75 10.78
N GLY A 79 -8.15 3.39 10.56
CA GLY A 79 -7.27 2.92 11.63
C GLY A 79 -6.13 2.06 11.10
N PRO A 80 -5.29 1.51 12.00
CA PRO A 80 -4.24 0.58 11.59
C PRO A 80 -4.83 -0.76 11.14
N HIS A 81 -4.04 -1.53 10.41
CA HIS A 81 -4.47 -2.80 9.84
C HIS A 81 -5.11 -3.74 10.87
N ASP A 82 -4.46 -3.95 11.99
CA ASP A 82 -4.94 -4.90 13.01
C ASP A 82 -6.31 -4.51 13.55
N GLN A 83 -6.54 -3.21 13.76
CA GLN A 83 -7.81 -2.71 14.24
C GLN A 83 -8.91 -2.92 13.21
N LEU A 84 -8.65 -2.62 11.94
CA LEU A 84 -9.64 -2.80 10.87
C LEU A 84 -9.92 -4.29 10.64
N TYR A 85 -8.91 -5.12 10.70
CA TYR A 85 -9.09 -6.56 10.55
C TYR A 85 -9.99 -7.13 11.64
N ALA A 86 -9.85 -6.64 12.87
CA ALA A 86 -10.65 -7.11 14.00
C ALA A 86 -12.08 -6.56 13.98
N SER A 87 -12.28 -5.30 13.55
CA SER A 87 -13.54 -4.59 13.75
C SER A 87 -14.37 -4.36 12.49
N CYS A 88 -13.77 -4.48 11.29
CA CYS A 88 -14.48 -4.21 10.04
C CYS A 88 -14.61 -5.50 9.20
N PRO A 89 -15.79 -6.14 9.17
CA PRO A 89 -15.96 -7.41 8.45
C PRO A 89 -15.65 -7.32 6.95
N GLU A 90 -15.99 -6.21 6.31
CA GLU A 90 -15.72 -6.03 4.88
C GLU A 90 -14.22 -5.94 4.60
N TYR A 91 -13.47 -5.24 5.45
CA TYR A 91 -12.03 -5.16 5.33
C TYR A 91 -11.40 -6.54 5.53
N ARG A 92 -11.84 -7.27 6.55
CA ARG A 92 -11.36 -8.63 6.84
C ARG A 92 -11.59 -9.55 5.66
N ARG A 93 -12.77 -9.49 5.06
CA ARG A 93 -13.11 -10.31 3.88
C ARG A 93 -12.15 -10.04 2.73
N MET A 94 -11.89 -8.76 2.46
CA MET A 94 -10.97 -8.37 1.40
C MET A 94 -9.55 -8.89 1.64
N VAL A 95 -9.07 -8.77 2.87
CA VAL A 95 -7.74 -9.27 3.27
C VAL A 95 -7.65 -10.77 3.09
N ASP A 96 -8.63 -11.51 3.62
CA ASP A 96 -8.65 -12.97 3.57
C ASP A 96 -8.71 -13.48 2.14
N LEU A 97 -9.49 -12.83 1.27
CA LEU A 97 -9.57 -13.18 -0.14
C LEU A 97 -8.23 -12.97 -0.86
N GLN A 98 -7.56 -11.86 -0.62
CA GLN A 98 -6.27 -11.60 -1.26
C GLN A 98 -5.21 -12.57 -0.78
N ARG A 99 -5.17 -12.89 0.50
CA ARG A 99 -4.23 -13.89 1.04
C ARG A 99 -4.47 -15.28 0.45
N LEU A 100 -5.72 -15.65 0.26
CA LEU A 100 -6.09 -16.92 -0.37
C LEU A 100 -5.64 -16.97 -1.83
N GLU A 101 -5.84 -15.88 -2.58
CA GLU A 101 -5.37 -15.79 -3.97
C GLU A 101 -3.85 -15.89 -4.05
N ASP A 102 -3.13 -15.24 -3.17
CA ASP A 102 -1.66 -15.27 -3.13
C ASP A 102 -1.16 -16.69 -2.81
N GLU A 103 -1.78 -17.39 -1.88
CA GLU A 103 -1.45 -18.79 -1.56
C GLU A 103 -1.68 -19.69 -2.76
N THR A 104 -2.78 -19.51 -3.47
CA THR A 104 -3.11 -20.30 -4.67
C THR A 104 -2.07 -20.08 -5.76
N LYS A 105 -1.68 -18.82 -6.01
CA LYS A 105 -0.64 -18.49 -6.98
C LYS A 105 0.72 -19.08 -6.58
N GLY A 106 1.06 -18.99 -5.31
CA GLY A 106 2.29 -19.57 -4.78
C GLY A 106 2.31 -21.08 -4.95
N GLY A 107 1.17 -21.75 -4.71
CA GLY A 107 1.04 -23.19 -4.91
C GLY A 107 1.16 -23.60 -6.37
N GLU A 108 0.62 -22.81 -7.29
CA GLU A 108 0.71 -23.09 -8.73
C GLU A 108 2.14 -22.98 -9.26
N ASN A 109 2.96 -22.13 -8.65
CA ASN A 109 4.34 -21.89 -9.08
C ASN A 109 5.36 -22.75 -8.33
N ALA A 110 4.90 -23.59 -7.45
CA ALA A 110 5.78 -24.44 -6.63
C ALA A 110 6.26 -25.69 -7.38
#